data_234fa2e585e2f1591c5108de7c73ee0e
#
_entry.id   234fa2e585e2f1591c5108de7c73ee0e
#
_cell.length_a   1.000
_cell.length_b   1.000
_cell.length_c   1.000
_cell.angle_alpha   90.00
_cell.angle_beta   90.00
_cell.angle_gamma   90.00
#
_symmetry.space_group_name_H-M   'P 1'
#
loop_
_entity.id
_entity.type
_entity.pdbx_description
1 polymer ?
#
loop_
_entity_poly.entity_id
_entity_poly.type
_entity_poly.pdbx_seq_one_letter_code
_entity_poly.pdbx_strand_id
1 'polypeptide(L)'
;MLHCAKTIVALMVWLALSGCSPLGAVNALTPSGTYAVRENIAYGPAARNRLDVYEPRAEDSGLPPANGYPVVVFFYGGTWTSGSRADYRFVGEALASRGIVTIIADYRLYPEIRYPDFLRDCALAVAWTRREVARYDGDPRRLYIMGHSSGAYNAAMLALDARWLTAAGVAPSALAGWIGLAGPYDFFPMTNVEAQPVFFHPNYPPGSQPLEYASKAAPRTFLGTAESDTVVNPERNTRQLAQKLGAAGVPVVLKIYPNAGHATLIGAFSRPLRNVTPVLDDVVAFVRNDAKQ
;
A
#
# COMPACT_ATOMS: atom_id res chain seq x y z
N MET A 1 -26.81 18.52 41.60
CA MET A 1 -25.36 18.35 41.33
C MET A 1 -25.01 17.09 40.51
N LEU A 2 -25.71 15.98 40.61
CA LEU A 2 -25.42 14.74 39.83
C LEU A 2 -25.67 14.85 38.31
N HIS A 3 -26.61 15.69 37.85
CA HIS A 3 -26.92 15.84 36.42
C HIS A 3 -25.85 16.65 35.65
N CYS A 4 -25.23 17.63 36.29
CA CYS A 4 -24.19 18.44 35.68
C CYS A 4 -22.89 17.66 35.44
N ALA A 5 -22.55 16.72 36.34
CA ALA A 5 -21.36 15.88 36.20
C ALA A 5 -21.47 14.88 35.03
N LYS A 6 -22.66 14.30 34.81
CA LYS A 6 -22.90 13.36 33.70
C LYS A 6 -22.82 14.07 32.33
N THR A 7 -23.30 15.30 32.25
CA THR A 7 -23.26 16.10 31.01
C THR A 7 -21.83 16.53 30.65
N ILE A 8 -21.01 16.86 31.65
CA ILE A 8 -19.60 17.23 31.44
C ILE A 8 -18.76 16.01 31.01
N VAL A 9 -19.00 14.84 31.62
CA VAL A 9 -18.31 13.60 31.22
C VAL A 9 -18.71 13.17 29.80
N ALA A 10 -20.00 13.27 29.43
CA ALA A 10 -20.45 13.00 28.07
C ALA A 10 -19.86 13.99 27.06
N LEU A 11 -19.74 15.28 27.41
CA LEU A 11 -19.13 16.29 26.54
C LEU A 11 -17.63 16.08 26.39
N MET A 12 -16.91 15.67 27.45
CA MET A 12 -15.47 15.34 27.37
C MET A 12 -15.22 14.06 26.55
N VAL A 13 -16.08 13.06 26.62
CA VAL A 13 -15.99 11.86 25.76
C VAL A 13 -16.26 12.22 24.30
N TRP A 14 -17.21 13.12 24.01
CA TRP A 14 -17.46 13.61 22.64
C TRP A 14 -16.30 14.46 22.10
N LEU A 15 -15.65 15.29 22.93
CA LEU A 15 -14.47 16.06 22.55
C LEU A 15 -13.23 15.20 22.34
N ALA A 16 -13.09 14.08 23.07
CA ALA A 16 -12.01 13.12 22.86
C ALA A 16 -12.19 12.30 21.54
N LEU A 17 -13.44 12.07 21.13
CA LEU A 17 -13.75 11.37 19.87
C LEU A 17 -13.66 12.27 18.62
N SER A 18 -13.77 13.58 18.76
CA SER A 18 -13.67 14.55 17.66
C SER A 18 -12.22 14.80 17.18
N GLY A 19 -11.21 14.25 17.84
CA GLY A 19 -9.81 14.34 17.43
C GLY A 19 -9.23 13.07 16.79
N CYS A 20 -9.94 11.94 16.79
CA CYS A 20 -9.46 10.70 16.18
C CYS A 20 -9.83 10.65 14.70
N SER A 21 -8.82 10.70 13.82
CA SER A 21 -9.03 10.33 12.41
C SER A 21 -9.56 8.89 12.34
N PRO A 22 -10.38 8.52 11.32
CA PRO A 22 -10.82 7.13 11.13
C PRO A 22 -9.68 6.12 11.15
N LEU A 23 -8.53 6.47 10.58
CA LEU A 23 -7.31 5.66 10.62
C LEU A 23 -6.73 5.53 12.03
N GLY A 24 -6.76 6.60 12.83
CA GLY A 24 -6.33 6.57 14.24
C GLY A 24 -7.18 5.62 15.08
N ALA A 25 -8.51 5.63 14.88
CA ALA A 25 -9.42 4.72 15.57
C ALA A 25 -9.15 3.25 15.17
N VAL A 26 -8.95 2.98 13.89
CA VAL A 26 -8.61 1.64 13.39
C VAL A 26 -7.27 1.15 13.95
N ASN A 27 -6.27 2.00 13.99
CA ASN A 27 -4.97 1.68 14.55
C ASN A 27 -5.03 1.39 16.07
N ALA A 28 -5.83 2.13 16.81
CA ALA A 28 -6.00 1.91 18.25
C ALA A 28 -6.61 0.52 18.57
N LEU A 29 -7.37 -0.05 17.62
CA LEU A 29 -7.96 -1.39 17.72
C LEU A 29 -7.07 -2.50 17.13
N THR A 30 -5.88 -2.16 16.64
CA THR A 30 -4.94 -3.14 16.07
C THR A 30 -4.28 -3.94 17.20
N PRO A 31 -4.36 -5.28 17.21
CA PRO A 31 -3.69 -6.08 18.22
C PRO A 31 -2.19 -5.93 18.18
N SER A 32 -1.53 -5.96 19.33
CA SER A 32 -0.08 -5.86 19.44
C SER A 32 0.63 -7.22 19.62
N GLY A 33 -0.14 -8.29 19.85
CA GLY A 33 0.40 -9.61 20.21
C GLY A 33 0.70 -10.54 19.02
N THR A 34 0.20 -10.24 17.81
CA THR A 34 0.20 -11.14 16.65
C THR A 34 1.36 -10.91 15.66
N TYR A 35 2.27 -10.00 15.97
CA TYR A 35 3.45 -9.68 15.16
C TYR A 35 4.58 -9.12 16.05
N ALA A 36 5.81 -9.11 15.53
CA ALA A 36 6.88 -8.26 16.05
C ALA A 36 7.03 -7.05 15.09
N VAL A 37 7.52 -5.92 15.62
CA VAL A 37 7.73 -4.73 14.80
C VAL A 37 9.08 -4.09 15.09
N ARG A 38 9.78 -3.66 14.02
CA ARG A 38 10.97 -2.81 14.09
C ARG A 38 10.61 -1.49 13.44
N GLU A 39 10.55 -0.45 14.24
CA GLU A 39 10.05 0.85 13.82
C GLU A 39 11.19 1.83 13.49
N ASN A 40 10.87 2.82 12.64
CA ASN A 40 11.69 3.98 12.36
C ASN A 40 13.07 3.68 11.75
N ILE A 41 13.18 2.66 10.92
CA ILE A 41 14.41 2.29 10.24
C ILE A 41 14.67 3.22 9.06
N ALA A 42 15.86 3.80 8.96
CA ALA A 42 16.26 4.63 7.83
C ALA A 42 16.53 3.77 6.58
N TYR A 43 15.92 4.12 5.45
CA TYR A 43 16.19 3.47 4.17
C TYR A 43 16.83 4.42 3.14
N GLY A 44 16.90 5.70 3.42
CA GLY A 44 17.47 6.74 2.57
C GLY A 44 17.89 7.98 3.36
N PRO A 45 18.41 9.02 2.67
CA PRO A 45 19.02 10.18 3.31
C PRO A 45 18.03 11.22 3.85
N ALA A 46 16.79 11.27 3.32
CA ALA A 46 15.81 12.27 3.76
C ALA A 46 15.24 11.89 5.14
N ALA A 47 14.86 12.90 5.92
CA ALA A 47 14.28 12.69 7.24
C ALA A 47 13.04 11.77 7.21
N ARG A 48 12.25 11.85 6.13
CA ARG A 48 11.06 11.06 5.90
C ARG A 48 11.35 9.68 5.25
N ASN A 49 12.60 9.39 4.85
CA ASN A 49 12.97 8.07 4.35
C ASN A 49 13.08 7.06 5.50
N ARG A 50 11.94 6.75 6.12
CA ARG A 50 11.78 5.82 7.23
C ARG A 50 10.78 4.73 6.90
N LEU A 51 11.01 3.53 7.42
CA LEU A 51 10.11 2.41 7.28
C LEU A 51 9.99 1.65 8.59
N ASP A 52 8.90 0.89 8.70
CA ASP A 52 8.67 -0.06 9.77
C ASP A 52 8.58 -1.47 9.18
N VAL A 53 9.18 -2.45 9.85
CA VAL A 53 9.16 -3.87 9.47
C VAL A 53 8.27 -4.62 10.45
N TYR A 54 7.22 -5.25 9.92
CA TYR A 54 6.30 -6.11 10.66
C TYR A 54 6.65 -7.57 10.37
N GLU A 55 7.06 -8.28 11.40
CA GLU A 55 7.55 -9.66 11.33
C GLU A 55 6.46 -10.64 11.79
N PRO A 56 6.20 -11.72 11.05
CA PRO A 56 5.33 -12.80 11.52
C PRO A 56 5.85 -13.40 12.82
N ARG A 57 4.94 -13.77 13.72
CA ARG A 57 5.29 -14.61 14.88
C ARG A 57 4.99 -16.06 14.56
N ALA A 58 5.93 -16.95 14.83
CA ALA A 58 5.79 -18.39 14.55
C ALA A 58 4.56 -19.02 15.25
N GLU A 59 4.18 -18.48 16.41
CA GLU A 59 3.01 -18.91 17.17
C GLU A 59 1.68 -18.69 16.44
N ASP A 60 1.60 -17.63 15.62
CA ASP A 60 0.39 -17.23 14.92
C ASP A 60 0.38 -17.66 13.45
N SER A 61 1.54 -17.65 12.80
CA SER A 61 1.67 -17.83 11.34
C SER A 61 2.37 -19.12 10.93
N GLY A 62 2.85 -19.92 11.89
CA GLY A 62 3.72 -21.07 11.69
C GLY A 62 5.20 -20.66 11.53
N LEU A 63 6.09 -21.65 11.59
CA LEU A 63 7.52 -21.43 11.37
C LEU A 63 7.78 -20.86 9.97
N PRO A 64 8.82 -20.02 9.81
CA PRO A 64 9.17 -19.53 8.48
C PRO A 64 9.50 -20.70 7.55
N PRO A 65 9.08 -20.62 6.27
CA PRO A 65 9.56 -21.53 5.25
C PRO A 65 11.10 -21.55 5.21
N ALA A 66 11.70 -22.62 4.68
CA ALA A 66 13.16 -22.77 4.64
C ALA A 66 13.93 -21.58 4.03
N ASN A 67 13.28 -20.82 3.15
CA ASN A 67 13.86 -19.62 2.50
C ASN A 67 13.33 -18.29 3.07
N GLY A 68 12.53 -18.33 4.12
CA GLY A 68 11.87 -17.17 4.71
C GLY A 68 10.43 -16.96 4.21
N TYR A 69 9.75 -16.02 4.85
CA TYR A 69 8.39 -15.60 4.50
C TYR A 69 8.38 -14.76 3.22
N PRO A 70 7.27 -14.74 2.45
CA PRO A 70 7.08 -13.74 1.40
C PRO A 70 7.09 -12.33 1.99
N VAL A 71 7.45 -11.36 1.17
CA VAL A 71 7.67 -9.98 1.58
C VAL A 71 6.76 -9.04 0.81
N VAL A 72 6.10 -8.12 1.49
CA VAL A 72 5.30 -7.05 0.89
C VAL A 72 5.83 -5.70 1.35
N VAL A 73 6.20 -4.83 0.40
CA VAL A 73 6.44 -3.40 0.65
C VAL A 73 5.16 -2.64 0.35
N PHE A 74 4.58 -2.01 1.37
CA PHE A 74 3.32 -1.27 1.27
C PHE A 74 3.55 0.22 1.23
N PHE A 75 2.90 0.88 0.25
CA PHE A 75 2.83 2.34 0.10
C PHE A 75 1.39 2.79 0.33
N TYR A 76 1.22 3.70 1.27
CA TYR A 76 -0.08 4.22 1.67
C TYR A 76 -0.61 5.31 0.73
N GLY A 77 -1.92 5.58 0.83
CA GLY A 77 -2.60 6.67 0.15
C GLY A 77 -2.48 8.01 0.89
N GLY A 78 -3.10 9.05 0.33
CA GLY A 78 -3.11 10.41 0.89
C GLY A 78 -2.77 11.49 -0.14
N THR A 79 -3.12 11.26 -1.42
CA THR A 79 -2.98 12.23 -2.52
C THR A 79 -1.57 12.82 -2.69
N TRP A 80 -0.53 12.14 -2.19
CA TRP A 80 0.87 12.58 -2.11
C TRP A 80 1.09 13.85 -1.27
N THR A 81 0.07 14.28 -0.50
CA THR A 81 0.09 15.47 0.34
C THR A 81 0.03 15.14 1.83
N SER A 82 -0.39 13.93 2.17
CA SER A 82 -0.61 13.49 3.55
C SER A 82 -0.37 11.98 3.72
N GLY A 83 -0.45 11.52 4.98
CA GLY A 83 -0.28 10.13 5.38
C GLY A 83 1.07 9.86 6.06
N SER A 84 1.11 8.76 6.79
CA SER A 84 2.28 8.29 7.53
C SER A 84 2.22 6.77 7.66
N ARG A 85 3.37 6.09 7.67
CA ARG A 85 3.45 4.66 7.95
C ARG A 85 2.78 4.27 9.26
N ALA A 86 2.83 5.17 10.26
CA ALA A 86 2.20 4.96 11.56
C ALA A 86 0.66 4.85 11.49
N ASP A 87 0.04 5.40 10.45
CA ASP A 87 -1.42 5.35 10.24
C ASP A 87 -1.89 3.98 9.71
N TYR A 88 -0.96 3.11 9.29
CA TYR A 88 -1.28 1.85 8.62
C TYR A 88 -0.77 0.60 9.37
N ARG A 89 -0.57 0.70 10.71
CA ARG A 89 -0.19 -0.44 11.54
C ARG A 89 -1.10 -1.65 11.33
N PHE A 90 -2.40 -1.43 11.12
CA PHE A 90 -3.37 -2.49 10.86
C PHE A 90 -3.08 -3.29 9.57
N VAL A 91 -2.47 -2.68 8.54
CA VAL A 91 -2.01 -3.39 7.33
C VAL A 91 -0.82 -4.28 7.67
N GLY A 92 0.13 -3.75 8.44
CA GLY A 92 1.29 -4.51 8.92
C GLY A 92 0.88 -5.74 9.73
N GLU A 93 -0.03 -5.56 10.73
CA GLU A 93 -0.60 -6.65 11.52
C GLU A 93 -1.31 -7.67 10.65
N ALA A 94 -2.18 -7.21 9.75
CA ALA A 94 -3.01 -8.08 8.94
C ALA A 94 -2.20 -9.04 8.07
N LEU A 95 -1.12 -8.57 7.48
CA LEU A 95 -0.25 -9.39 6.63
C LEU A 95 0.74 -10.21 7.46
N ALA A 96 1.36 -9.62 8.51
CA ALA A 96 2.31 -10.33 9.36
C ALA A 96 1.65 -11.51 10.09
N SER A 97 0.45 -11.33 10.66
CA SER A 97 -0.31 -12.42 11.29
C SER A 97 -0.69 -13.55 10.31
N ARG A 98 -0.46 -13.36 9.03
CA ARG A 98 -0.66 -14.34 7.96
C ARG A 98 0.65 -14.81 7.31
N GLY A 99 1.78 -14.67 8.00
CA GLY A 99 3.07 -15.17 7.54
C GLY A 99 3.64 -14.41 6.35
N ILE A 100 3.47 -13.09 6.31
CA ILE A 100 4.03 -12.20 5.29
C ILE A 100 4.82 -11.10 6.00
N VAL A 101 6.14 -11.05 5.83
CA VAL A 101 6.94 -9.91 6.30
C VAL A 101 6.46 -8.67 5.56
N THR A 102 6.05 -7.65 6.32
CA THR A 102 5.46 -6.45 5.74
C THR A 102 6.28 -5.22 6.08
N ILE A 103 6.69 -4.49 5.07
CA ILE A 103 7.39 -3.22 5.19
C ILE A 103 6.42 -2.10 4.88
N ILE A 104 6.24 -1.15 5.79
CA ILE A 104 5.46 0.06 5.54
C ILE A 104 6.42 1.23 5.47
N ALA A 105 6.54 1.87 4.30
CA ALA A 105 7.51 2.92 4.05
C ALA A 105 6.83 4.29 3.95
N ASP A 106 7.39 5.27 4.68
CA ASP A 106 7.13 6.67 4.38
C ASP A 106 7.85 7.05 3.09
N TYR A 107 7.31 7.99 2.38
CA TYR A 107 7.93 8.68 1.25
C TYR A 107 7.69 10.17 1.41
N ARG A 108 8.55 11.02 0.85
CA ARG A 108 8.36 12.48 0.92
C ARG A 108 7.09 12.89 0.21
N LEU A 109 6.46 13.95 0.71
CA LEU A 109 5.17 14.44 0.27
C LEU A 109 5.29 15.89 -0.24
N TYR A 110 4.32 16.32 -1.02
CA TYR A 110 4.12 17.75 -1.29
C TYR A 110 3.78 18.50 0.02
N PRO A 111 4.28 19.71 0.25
CA PRO A 111 5.02 20.58 -0.68
C PRO A 111 6.55 20.37 -0.68
N GLU A 112 7.11 19.45 0.15
CA GLU A 112 8.55 19.21 0.19
C GLU A 112 9.08 18.76 -1.17
N ILE A 113 8.35 17.87 -1.85
CA ILE A 113 8.69 17.36 -3.18
C ILE A 113 7.46 17.31 -4.09
N ARG A 114 7.71 17.03 -5.38
CA ARG A 114 6.71 16.78 -6.41
C ARG A 114 7.06 15.53 -7.21
N TYR A 115 6.21 15.18 -8.19
CA TYR A 115 6.57 14.16 -9.17
C TYR A 115 7.92 14.49 -9.84
N PRO A 116 8.85 13.55 -9.96
CA PRO A 116 8.74 12.13 -9.64
C PRO A 116 9.44 11.74 -8.32
N ASP A 117 9.81 12.65 -7.44
CA ASP A 117 10.73 12.39 -6.32
C ASP A 117 10.21 11.37 -5.32
N PHE A 118 8.89 11.33 -5.07
CA PHE A 118 8.29 10.29 -4.22
C PHE A 118 8.43 8.87 -4.81
N LEU A 119 8.53 8.73 -6.14
CA LEU A 119 8.82 7.43 -6.79
C LEU A 119 10.26 6.99 -6.52
N ARG A 120 11.20 7.93 -6.49
CA ARG A 120 12.60 7.68 -6.12
C ARG A 120 12.70 7.19 -4.68
N ASP A 121 11.98 7.82 -3.76
CA ASP A 121 11.90 7.38 -2.37
C ASP A 121 11.32 5.96 -2.26
N CYS A 122 10.20 5.68 -2.93
CA CYS A 122 9.61 4.36 -2.96
C CYS A 122 10.56 3.30 -3.53
N ALA A 123 11.31 3.62 -4.60
CA ALA A 123 12.29 2.72 -5.19
C ALA A 123 13.47 2.43 -4.23
N LEU A 124 13.93 3.43 -3.48
CA LEU A 124 14.94 3.25 -2.43
C LEU A 124 14.43 2.33 -1.29
N ALA A 125 13.16 2.44 -0.90
CA ALA A 125 12.56 1.54 0.10
C ALA A 125 12.53 0.09 -0.40
N VAL A 126 12.21 -0.15 -1.68
CA VAL A 126 12.27 -1.48 -2.30
C VAL A 126 13.71 -2.00 -2.34
N ALA A 127 14.69 -1.15 -2.70
CA ALA A 127 16.11 -1.50 -2.74
C ALA A 127 16.64 -1.88 -1.34
N TRP A 128 16.27 -1.11 -0.32
CA TRP A 128 16.59 -1.42 1.07
C TRP A 128 16.00 -2.78 1.46
N THR A 129 14.71 -2.98 1.20
CA THR A 129 14.00 -4.23 1.54
C THR A 129 14.69 -5.44 0.92
N ARG A 130 15.01 -5.40 -0.37
CA ARG A 130 15.70 -6.50 -1.06
C ARG A 130 17.03 -6.86 -0.41
N ARG A 131 17.79 -5.87 0.08
CA ARG A 131 19.10 -6.06 0.70
C ARG A 131 19.02 -6.55 2.14
N GLU A 132 18.04 -6.07 2.90
CA GLU A 132 18.03 -6.24 4.36
C GLU A 132 17.00 -7.26 4.86
N VAL A 133 15.97 -7.61 4.08
CA VAL A 133 14.79 -8.34 4.58
C VAL A 133 15.08 -9.75 5.08
N ALA A 134 16.16 -10.37 4.62
CA ALA A 134 16.60 -11.68 5.14
C ALA A 134 16.94 -11.64 6.64
N ARG A 135 17.26 -10.47 7.20
CA ARG A 135 17.50 -10.25 8.65
C ARG A 135 16.21 -10.29 9.47
N TYR A 136 15.07 -10.30 8.79
CA TYR A 136 13.70 -10.29 9.34
C TYR A 136 12.91 -11.52 8.87
N ASP A 137 13.61 -12.62 8.61
CA ASP A 137 13.04 -13.89 8.11
C ASP A 137 12.24 -13.74 6.79
N GLY A 138 12.48 -12.69 5.99
CA GLY A 138 11.87 -12.50 4.69
C GLY A 138 12.71 -13.08 3.54
N ASP A 139 12.06 -13.69 2.54
CA ASP A 139 12.72 -14.15 1.31
C ASP A 139 12.80 -13.01 0.27
N PRO A 140 13.99 -12.47 -0.03
CA PRO A 140 14.15 -11.36 -0.98
C PRO A 140 13.81 -11.75 -2.44
N ARG A 141 13.61 -13.05 -2.75
CA ARG A 141 13.18 -13.54 -4.06
C ARG A 141 11.65 -13.55 -4.18
N ARG A 142 10.93 -13.50 -3.07
CA ARG A 142 9.47 -13.44 -3.00
C ARG A 142 9.01 -12.04 -2.60
N LEU A 143 9.56 -11.03 -3.28
CA LEU A 143 9.33 -9.61 -3.01
C LEU A 143 8.16 -9.09 -3.83
N TYR A 144 7.16 -8.58 -3.15
CA TYR A 144 5.98 -7.91 -3.70
C TYR A 144 5.97 -6.44 -3.30
N ILE A 145 5.40 -5.60 -4.15
CA ILE A 145 5.04 -4.23 -3.78
C ILE A 145 3.53 -4.10 -3.81
N MET A 146 2.98 -3.38 -2.85
CA MET A 146 1.54 -3.15 -2.69
C MET A 146 1.28 -1.68 -2.40
N GLY A 147 0.17 -1.16 -2.88
CA GLY A 147 -0.26 0.18 -2.50
C GLY A 147 -1.77 0.35 -2.52
N HIS A 148 -2.22 1.41 -1.86
CA HIS A 148 -3.60 1.85 -1.86
C HIS A 148 -3.69 3.31 -2.34
N SER A 149 -4.68 3.63 -3.20
CA SER A 149 -4.90 5.00 -3.70
C SER A 149 -3.63 5.59 -4.35
N SER A 150 -3.13 6.76 -3.94
CA SER A 150 -1.85 7.31 -4.42
C SER A 150 -0.65 6.38 -4.19
N GLY A 151 -0.67 5.55 -3.15
CA GLY A 151 0.34 4.51 -2.95
C GLY A 151 0.24 3.38 -3.98
N ALA A 152 -0.95 3.06 -4.48
CA ALA A 152 -1.12 2.11 -5.57
C ALA A 152 -0.59 2.65 -6.91
N TYR A 153 -0.70 3.96 -7.13
CA TYR A 153 0.01 4.63 -8.22
C TYR A 153 1.53 4.45 -8.09
N ASN A 154 2.07 4.70 -6.88
CA ASN A 154 3.51 4.54 -6.65
C ASN A 154 3.95 3.09 -6.95
N ALA A 155 3.23 2.11 -6.43
CA ALA A 155 3.50 0.69 -6.70
C ALA A 155 3.39 0.37 -8.20
N ALA A 156 2.37 0.87 -8.90
CA ALA A 156 2.19 0.68 -10.34
C ALA A 156 3.36 1.25 -11.14
N MET A 157 3.78 2.49 -10.86
CA MET A 157 4.93 3.11 -11.55
C MET A 157 6.21 2.31 -11.34
N LEU A 158 6.48 1.84 -10.12
CA LEU A 158 7.66 1.01 -9.86
C LEU A 158 7.60 -0.35 -10.57
N ALA A 159 6.42 -0.95 -10.67
CA ALA A 159 6.23 -2.26 -11.28
C ALA A 159 6.27 -2.23 -12.82
N LEU A 160 5.71 -1.16 -13.41
CA LEU A 160 5.46 -1.09 -14.85
C LEU A 160 6.56 -0.31 -15.61
N ASP A 161 7.15 0.70 -14.96
CA ASP A 161 8.22 1.52 -15.54
C ASP A 161 9.57 1.15 -14.93
N ALA A 162 10.35 0.38 -15.65
CA ALA A 162 11.64 -0.16 -15.23
C ALA A 162 12.65 0.91 -14.77
N ARG A 163 12.50 2.16 -15.19
CA ARG A 163 13.44 3.26 -14.86
C ARG A 163 13.63 3.43 -13.37
N TRP A 164 12.55 3.33 -12.60
CA TRP A 164 12.56 3.65 -11.16
C TRP A 164 13.36 2.65 -10.35
N LEU A 165 13.06 1.36 -10.50
CA LEU A 165 13.78 0.30 -9.79
C LEU A 165 15.23 0.19 -10.27
N THR A 166 15.48 0.31 -11.58
CA THR A 166 16.83 0.28 -12.15
C THR A 166 17.69 1.40 -11.60
N ALA A 167 17.17 2.62 -11.49
CA ALA A 167 17.89 3.75 -10.88
C ALA A 167 18.24 3.54 -9.40
N ALA A 168 17.47 2.72 -8.69
CA ALA A 168 17.73 2.31 -7.30
C ALA A 168 18.59 1.03 -7.19
N GLY A 169 19.12 0.50 -8.30
CA GLY A 169 19.94 -0.70 -8.33
C GLY A 169 19.16 -2.01 -8.17
N VAL A 170 17.86 -2.01 -8.45
CA VAL A 170 16.99 -3.19 -8.38
C VAL A 170 16.58 -3.58 -9.80
N ALA A 171 16.85 -4.83 -10.19
CA ALA A 171 16.34 -5.35 -11.45
C ALA A 171 14.80 -5.42 -11.40
N PRO A 172 14.06 -4.93 -12.41
CA PRO A 172 12.59 -5.01 -12.43
C PRO A 172 12.06 -6.44 -12.25
N SER A 173 12.79 -7.44 -12.75
CA SER A 173 12.49 -8.87 -12.58
C SER A 173 12.65 -9.39 -11.15
N ALA A 174 13.12 -8.56 -10.22
CA ALA A 174 13.21 -8.92 -8.80
C ALA A 174 11.85 -8.92 -8.09
N LEU A 175 10.83 -8.30 -8.69
CA LEU A 175 9.49 -8.35 -8.15
C LEU A 175 8.81 -9.67 -8.51
N ALA A 176 8.39 -10.43 -7.51
CA ALA A 176 7.55 -11.63 -7.69
C ALA A 176 6.12 -11.26 -8.13
N GLY A 177 5.68 -10.04 -7.86
CA GLY A 177 4.41 -9.48 -8.28
C GLY A 177 4.14 -8.11 -7.68
N TRP A 178 3.00 -7.50 -8.06
CA TRP A 178 2.56 -6.27 -7.44
C TRP A 178 1.04 -6.23 -7.24
N ILE A 179 0.60 -5.39 -6.30
CA ILE A 179 -0.76 -5.31 -5.83
C ILE A 179 -1.19 -3.84 -5.81
N GLY A 180 -2.21 -3.51 -6.59
CA GLY A 180 -2.80 -2.18 -6.63
C GLY A 180 -4.23 -2.18 -6.11
N LEU A 181 -4.49 -1.43 -5.04
CA LEU A 181 -5.81 -1.28 -4.46
C LEU A 181 -6.32 0.14 -4.70
N ALA A 182 -7.41 0.28 -5.47
CA ALA A 182 -8.07 1.54 -5.79
C ALA A 182 -7.10 2.64 -6.28
N GLY A 183 -6.16 2.29 -7.15
CA GLY A 183 -5.12 3.22 -7.62
C GLY A 183 -5.55 4.04 -8.84
N PRO A 184 -5.10 5.33 -8.92
CA PRO A 184 -5.25 6.14 -10.12
C PRO A 184 -4.15 5.76 -11.13
N TYR A 185 -4.56 5.17 -12.27
CA TYR A 185 -3.64 4.70 -13.30
C TYR A 185 -3.78 5.44 -14.63
N ASP A 186 -4.95 6.08 -14.83
CA ASP A 186 -5.27 7.04 -15.91
C ASP A 186 -6.15 8.14 -15.32
N PHE A 187 -5.58 9.25 -14.88
CA PHE A 187 -6.29 10.25 -14.07
C PHE A 187 -6.13 11.70 -14.55
N PHE A 188 -5.48 11.93 -15.69
CA PHE A 188 -5.44 13.26 -16.28
C PHE A 188 -6.63 13.50 -17.25
N PRO A 189 -7.16 14.73 -17.33
CA PRO A 189 -6.88 15.86 -16.43
C PRO A 189 -7.32 15.57 -14.99
N MET A 190 -6.50 16.04 -14.03
CA MET A 190 -6.72 15.79 -12.62
C MET A 190 -7.83 16.69 -12.07
N THR A 191 -8.85 16.07 -11.47
CA THR A 191 -9.97 16.79 -10.83
C THR A 191 -9.71 17.09 -9.35
N ASN A 192 -8.85 16.31 -8.69
CA ASN A 192 -8.48 16.56 -7.29
C ASN A 192 -7.54 17.77 -7.18
N VAL A 193 -8.06 18.88 -6.66
CA VAL A 193 -7.36 20.17 -6.55
C VAL A 193 -6.12 20.07 -5.66
N GLU A 194 -6.16 19.27 -4.59
CA GLU A 194 -5.03 19.10 -3.66
C GLU A 194 -3.84 18.39 -4.32
N ALA A 195 -4.11 17.46 -5.23
CA ALA A 195 -3.08 16.71 -5.94
C ALA A 195 -2.56 17.43 -7.20
N GLN A 196 -3.28 18.42 -7.73
CA GLN A 196 -2.88 19.15 -8.94
C GLN A 196 -1.45 19.71 -8.89
N PRO A 197 -1.02 20.39 -7.79
CA PRO A 197 0.33 20.92 -7.72
C PRO A 197 1.43 19.84 -7.71
N VAL A 198 1.11 18.65 -7.24
CA VAL A 198 2.05 17.51 -7.20
C VAL A 198 2.53 17.13 -8.59
N PHE A 199 1.65 17.22 -9.58
CA PHE A 199 1.90 16.87 -10.98
C PHE A 199 1.96 18.11 -11.90
N PHE A 200 2.29 19.27 -11.36
CA PHE A 200 2.52 20.52 -12.12
C PHE A 200 1.33 20.98 -12.99
N HIS A 201 0.09 20.73 -12.53
CA HIS A 201 -1.09 21.21 -13.23
C HIS A 201 -0.95 22.69 -13.66
N PRO A 202 -1.34 23.09 -14.88
CA PRO A 202 -1.93 22.27 -15.95
C PRO A 202 -0.89 21.56 -16.85
N ASN A 203 0.41 21.73 -16.59
CA ASN A 203 1.53 21.23 -17.40
C ASN A 203 2.01 19.86 -16.88
N TYR A 204 1.16 18.83 -17.05
CA TYR A 204 1.46 17.49 -16.55
C TYR A 204 2.72 16.88 -17.19
N PRO A 205 3.63 16.26 -16.41
CA PRO A 205 4.82 15.64 -16.95
C PRO A 205 4.47 14.46 -17.88
N PRO A 206 5.04 14.38 -19.09
CA PRO A 206 4.89 13.22 -19.95
C PRO A 206 5.34 11.93 -19.26
N GLY A 207 4.68 10.81 -19.56
CA GLY A 207 5.03 9.51 -18.98
C GLY A 207 4.80 9.41 -17.48
N SER A 208 3.86 10.16 -16.93
CA SER A 208 3.51 10.10 -15.52
C SER A 208 2.24 9.29 -15.22
N GLN A 209 1.68 8.60 -16.22
CA GLN A 209 0.51 7.74 -16.07
C GLN A 209 0.90 6.26 -16.14
N PRO A 210 0.63 5.45 -15.09
CA PRO A 210 0.95 4.02 -15.10
C PRO A 210 0.40 3.25 -16.30
N LEU A 211 -0.79 3.63 -16.79
CA LEU A 211 -1.44 3.00 -17.93
C LEU A 211 -0.60 3.03 -19.22
N GLU A 212 0.32 3.99 -19.35
CA GLU A 212 1.21 4.12 -20.51
C GLU A 212 2.26 3.02 -20.58
N TYR A 213 2.59 2.40 -19.43
CA TYR A 213 3.64 1.38 -19.30
C TYR A 213 3.13 -0.05 -19.25
N ALA A 214 1.82 -0.26 -19.44
CA ALA A 214 1.26 -1.61 -19.47
C ALA A 214 1.86 -2.42 -20.63
N SER A 215 2.69 -3.41 -20.32
CA SER A 215 3.40 -4.24 -21.29
C SER A 215 3.65 -5.64 -20.76
N LYS A 216 4.09 -6.56 -21.62
CA LYS A 216 4.44 -7.95 -21.24
C LYS A 216 5.60 -8.06 -20.24
N ALA A 217 6.35 -6.99 -20.03
CA ALA A 217 7.44 -6.94 -19.05
C ALA A 217 6.94 -6.74 -17.61
N ALA A 218 5.66 -6.41 -17.42
CA ALA A 218 5.09 -6.24 -16.10
C ALA A 218 5.10 -7.57 -15.31
N PRO A 219 5.39 -7.55 -14.00
CA PRO A 219 5.27 -8.74 -13.18
C PRO A 219 3.80 -9.14 -13.01
N ARG A 220 3.54 -10.36 -12.53
CA ARG A 220 2.18 -10.80 -12.20
C ARG A 220 1.49 -9.75 -11.31
N THR A 221 0.22 -9.52 -11.56
CA THR A 221 -0.51 -8.35 -11.09
C THR A 221 -1.78 -8.73 -10.35
N PHE A 222 -2.01 -8.14 -9.19
CA PHE A 222 -3.31 -8.12 -8.52
C PHE A 222 -3.87 -6.70 -8.54
N LEU A 223 -5.08 -6.53 -9.03
CA LEU A 223 -5.79 -5.27 -9.04
C LEU A 223 -7.13 -5.41 -8.33
N GLY A 224 -7.31 -4.65 -7.25
CA GLY A 224 -8.54 -4.62 -6.47
C GLY A 224 -9.14 -3.22 -6.41
N THR A 225 -10.46 -3.11 -6.56
CA THR A 225 -11.17 -1.84 -6.37
C THR A 225 -12.57 -2.06 -5.83
N ALA A 226 -13.12 -1.05 -5.16
CA ALA A 226 -14.53 -1.03 -4.82
C ALA A 226 -15.37 -0.76 -6.09
N GLU A 227 -16.51 -1.41 -6.23
CA GLU A 227 -17.41 -1.20 -7.37
C GLU A 227 -17.94 0.24 -7.41
N SER A 228 -18.27 0.79 -6.24
CA SER A 228 -18.82 2.14 -6.06
C SER A 228 -17.76 3.15 -5.62
N ASP A 229 -16.50 3.00 -6.06
CA ASP A 229 -15.44 3.96 -5.72
C ASP A 229 -15.72 5.32 -6.38
N THR A 230 -15.98 6.34 -5.56
CA THR A 230 -16.27 7.72 -6.01
C THR A 230 -15.02 8.61 -6.02
N VAL A 231 -13.89 8.11 -5.51
CA VAL A 231 -12.61 8.85 -5.44
C VAL A 231 -11.74 8.54 -6.66
N VAL A 232 -11.63 7.24 -6.99
CA VAL A 232 -10.88 6.76 -8.15
C VAL A 232 -11.82 5.91 -9.00
N ASN A 233 -12.20 6.41 -10.18
CA ASN A 233 -13.12 5.73 -11.08
C ASN A 233 -12.62 4.32 -11.46
N PRO A 234 -13.32 3.24 -11.08
CA PRO A 234 -12.87 1.86 -11.28
C PRO A 234 -12.72 1.47 -12.75
N GLU A 235 -13.65 1.94 -13.61
CA GLU A 235 -13.64 1.61 -15.04
C GLU A 235 -12.43 2.22 -15.74
N ARG A 236 -12.21 3.53 -15.52
CA ARG A 236 -11.11 4.26 -16.14
C ARG A 236 -9.74 3.80 -15.65
N ASN A 237 -9.63 3.40 -14.39
CA ASN A 237 -8.34 3.08 -13.78
C ASN A 237 -8.12 1.56 -13.69
N THR A 238 -8.76 0.90 -12.74
CA THR A 238 -8.48 -0.50 -12.39
C THR A 238 -8.82 -1.47 -13.52
N ARG A 239 -10.02 -1.36 -14.10
CA ARG A 239 -10.46 -2.26 -15.18
C ARG A 239 -9.66 -2.04 -16.47
N GLN A 240 -9.42 -0.80 -16.84
CA GLN A 240 -8.66 -0.47 -18.05
C GLN A 240 -7.21 -0.96 -17.96
N LEU A 241 -6.56 -0.77 -16.80
CA LEU A 241 -5.19 -1.28 -16.59
C LEU A 241 -5.17 -2.82 -16.62
N ALA A 242 -6.13 -3.47 -15.96
CA ALA A 242 -6.24 -4.93 -15.97
C ALA A 242 -6.41 -5.47 -17.41
N GLN A 243 -7.27 -4.83 -18.20
CA GLN A 243 -7.49 -5.18 -19.61
C GLN A 243 -6.21 -5.04 -20.44
N LYS A 244 -5.51 -3.91 -20.30
CA LYS A 244 -4.25 -3.67 -21.04
C LYS A 244 -3.16 -4.67 -20.68
N LEU A 245 -2.97 -4.95 -19.40
CA LEU A 245 -1.99 -5.92 -18.93
C LEU A 245 -2.34 -7.34 -19.40
N GLY A 246 -3.62 -7.74 -19.28
CA GLY A 246 -4.09 -9.03 -19.77
C GLY A 246 -3.90 -9.18 -21.29
N ALA A 247 -4.18 -8.16 -22.07
CA ALA A 247 -3.94 -8.13 -23.52
C ALA A 247 -2.43 -8.23 -23.87
N ALA A 248 -1.56 -7.74 -22.99
CA ALA A 248 -0.11 -7.88 -23.11
C ALA A 248 0.41 -9.28 -22.66
N GLY A 249 -0.47 -10.16 -22.19
CA GLY A 249 -0.10 -11.52 -21.72
C GLY A 249 0.37 -11.59 -20.28
N VAL A 250 0.17 -10.55 -19.47
CA VAL A 250 0.52 -10.56 -18.05
C VAL A 250 -0.54 -11.36 -17.26
N PRO A 251 -0.15 -12.22 -16.32
CA PRO A 251 -1.08 -12.85 -15.38
C PRO A 251 -1.71 -11.79 -14.46
N VAL A 252 -3.00 -11.51 -14.64
CA VAL A 252 -3.74 -10.50 -13.88
C VAL A 252 -4.86 -11.15 -13.08
N VAL A 253 -4.90 -10.86 -11.77
CA VAL A 253 -6.05 -11.12 -10.90
C VAL A 253 -6.79 -9.81 -10.71
N LEU A 254 -7.99 -9.68 -11.26
CA LEU A 254 -8.86 -8.53 -11.08
C LEU A 254 -9.97 -8.87 -10.09
N LYS A 255 -10.15 -8.05 -9.06
CA LYS A 255 -11.20 -8.16 -8.05
C LYS A 255 -11.99 -6.87 -7.91
N ILE A 256 -13.31 -6.98 -8.01
CA ILE A 256 -14.24 -5.86 -7.81
C ILE A 256 -15.09 -6.19 -6.58
N TYR A 257 -15.11 -5.28 -5.61
CA TYR A 257 -15.75 -5.49 -4.32
C TYR A 257 -17.02 -4.65 -4.18
N PRO A 258 -18.22 -5.25 -4.25
CA PRO A 258 -19.47 -4.50 -4.27
C PRO A 258 -19.78 -3.81 -2.94
N ASN A 259 -19.32 -4.38 -1.82
CA ASN A 259 -19.64 -3.88 -0.47
C ASN A 259 -18.57 -2.97 0.13
N ALA A 260 -17.64 -2.49 -0.68
CA ALA A 260 -16.59 -1.58 -0.25
C ALA A 260 -16.72 -0.20 -0.90
N GLY A 261 -16.13 0.81 -0.29
CA GLY A 261 -15.82 2.10 -0.87
C GLY A 261 -14.31 2.31 -0.85
N HIS A 262 -13.83 3.44 -1.36
CA HIS A 262 -12.40 3.75 -1.47
C HIS A 262 -11.61 3.49 -0.18
N ALA A 263 -12.05 4.09 0.93
CA ALA A 263 -11.37 3.96 2.23
C ALA A 263 -11.64 2.62 2.92
N THR A 264 -12.86 2.07 2.80
CA THR A 264 -13.20 0.80 3.44
C THR A 264 -12.53 -0.39 2.76
N LEU A 265 -12.08 -0.28 1.52
CA LEU A 265 -11.30 -1.30 0.83
C LEU A 265 -9.99 -1.60 1.59
N ILE A 266 -9.21 -0.57 1.89
CA ILE A 266 -8.00 -0.77 2.70
C ILE A 266 -8.35 -0.96 4.17
N GLY A 267 -9.41 -0.34 4.67
CA GLY A 267 -9.92 -0.52 6.03
C GLY A 267 -10.26 -1.97 6.36
N ALA A 268 -10.65 -2.78 5.37
CA ALA A 268 -10.93 -4.21 5.53
C ALA A 268 -9.70 -5.06 5.89
N PHE A 269 -8.49 -4.51 5.87
CA PHE A 269 -7.32 -5.14 6.48
C PHE A 269 -7.40 -5.11 8.01
N SER A 270 -8.11 -4.15 8.59
CA SER A 270 -8.29 -4.06 10.04
C SER A 270 -9.29 -5.09 10.56
N ARG A 271 -9.10 -5.56 11.79
CA ARG A 271 -10.00 -6.55 12.41
C ARG A 271 -11.46 -6.11 12.46
N PRO A 272 -11.80 -4.86 12.83
CA PRO A 272 -13.21 -4.43 12.89
C PRO A 272 -13.91 -4.42 11.53
N LEU A 273 -13.19 -4.21 10.43
CA LEU A 273 -13.77 -4.09 9.09
C LEU A 273 -13.49 -5.29 8.18
N ARG A 274 -12.82 -6.33 8.69
CA ARG A 274 -12.34 -7.50 7.92
C ARG A 274 -13.46 -8.26 7.20
N ASN A 275 -14.68 -8.20 7.72
CA ASN A 275 -15.85 -8.86 7.13
C ASN A 275 -16.58 -8.01 6.08
N VAL A 276 -16.16 -6.77 5.83
CA VAL A 276 -16.78 -5.89 4.82
C VAL A 276 -16.51 -6.43 3.42
N THR A 277 -15.30 -6.94 3.19
CA THR A 277 -14.87 -7.50 1.90
C THR A 277 -13.70 -8.46 2.09
N PRO A 278 -13.57 -9.52 1.26
CA PRO A 278 -12.51 -10.51 1.39
C PRO A 278 -11.15 -10.05 0.81
N VAL A 279 -10.93 -8.74 0.61
CA VAL A 279 -9.74 -8.20 -0.05
C VAL A 279 -8.42 -8.66 0.60
N LEU A 280 -8.39 -8.77 1.93
CA LEU A 280 -7.21 -9.25 2.64
C LEU A 280 -6.90 -10.71 2.30
N ASP A 281 -7.90 -11.59 2.29
CA ASP A 281 -7.73 -13.00 1.99
C ASP A 281 -7.33 -13.23 0.52
N ASP A 282 -7.91 -12.45 -0.39
CA ASP A 282 -7.54 -12.44 -1.82
C ASP A 282 -6.07 -12.01 -2.03
N VAL A 283 -5.61 -10.97 -1.33
CA VAL A 283 -4.21 -10.49 -1.38
C VAL A 283 -3.27 -11.54 -0.79
N VAL A 284 -3.61 -12.13 0.35
CA VAL A 284 -2.81 -13.21 0.97
C VAL A 284 -2.71 -14.42 0.04
N ALA A 285 -3.83 -14.82 -0.59
CA ALA A 285 -3.84 -15.91 -1.57
C ALA A 285 -2.94 -15.60 -2.78
N PHE A 286 -2.99 -14.36 -3.28
CA PHE A 286 -2.12 -13.92 -4.37
C PHE A 286 -0.63 -14.01 -3.99
N VAL A 287 -0.23 -13.53 -2.83
CA VAL A 287 1.16 -13.57 -2.36
C VAL A 287 1.65 -14.99 -2.09
N ARG A 288 0.79 -15.87 -1.56
CA ARG A 288 1.15 -17.25 -1.20
C ARG A 288 1.21 -18.21 -2.40
N ASN A 289 0.39 -18.01 -3.42
CA ASN A 289 0.28 -18.92 -4.58
C ASN A 289 1.49 -18.88 -5.53
N ASP A 290 2.53 -18.13 -5.21
CA ASP A 290 3.79 -18.10 -5.94
C ASP A 290 4.64 -19.39 -5.72
N ALA A 291 4.31 -20.18 -4.71
CA ALA A 291 5.06 -21.40 -4.36
C ALA A 291 4.69 -22.64 -5.23
N LYS A 292 3.84 -22.49 -6.27
CA LYS A 292 3.33 -23.59 -7.09
C LYS A 292 3.73 -23.52 -8.58
N GLN A 293 4.69 -22.64 -8.94
CA GLN A 293 5.24 -22.61 -10.31
C GLN A 293 6.70 -22.98 -10.34
#